data_6d344e12f30c310b81c4c6d76356647c
#
_entry.id   6d344e12f30c310b81c4c6d76356647c
#
_cell.length_a   1.000
_cell.length_b   1.000
_cell.length_c   1.000
_cell.angle_alpha   90.00
_cell.angle_beta   90.00
_cell.angle_gamma   90.00
#
_symmetry.space_group_name_H-M   'P 1'
#
loop_
_entity.id
_entity.type
_entity.pdbx_description
1 polymer ?
#
loop_
_entity_poly.entity_id
_entity_poly.type
_entity_poly.pdbx_seq_one_letter_code
_entity_poly.pdbx_strand_id
1 'polypeptide(L)'
;MTGVQTCALPILRASATGELVFDNVKVPKENILPNVKGLKGPLGCLTKARYGIAWGAIGAAMDCYHIALEYSKERIQFGRPIGGFQLQQKKLAEMVTEITKAQLLNWRLGTLMNEGKVTPAQVSMAKRNACETATNICRDARQMLGGMGITGEYPVMRHMMNLESVITYEGTHDIHLLITGMDVTGLNAFK
;
A
#
# COMPACT_ATOMS: atom_id res chain seq x y z
N MET A 1 23.84 -20.17 17.91
CA MET A 1 23.88 -19.84 16.45
C MET A 1 22.69 -18.97 16.12
N THR A 2 22.90 -17.89 15.42
CA THR A 2 21.80 -17.08 14.87
C THR A 2 21.64 -17.48 13.41
N GLY A 3 20.42 -17.82 13.01
CA GLY A 3 20.09 -18.15 11.63
C GLY A 3 18.97 -17.26 11.13
N VAL A 4 19.03 -16.86 9.86
CA VAL A 4 17.92 -16.21 9.15
C VAL A 4 17.38 -17.21 8.16
N GLN A 5 16.13 -17.60 8.33
CA GLN A 5 15.40 -18.39 7.34
C GLN A 5 14.55 -17.45 6.49
N THR A 6 14.79 -17.41 5.20
CA THR A 6 14.01 -16.61 4.26
C THR A 6 12.89 -17.43 3.64
N CYS A 7 11.66 -16.98 3.75
CA CYS A 7 10.56 -17.51 2.96
C CYS A 7 10.61 -16.89 1.56
N ALA A 8 10.60 -17.71 0.53
CA ALA A 8 10.51 -17.23 -0.84
C ALA A 8 9.10 -16.69 -1.11
N LEU A 9 8.96 -15.38 -1.26
CA LEU A 9 7.71 -14.78 -1.73
C LEU A 9 7.69 -14.80 -3.26
N PRO A 10 6.61 -15.28 -3.89
CA PRO A 10 6.47 -15.25 -5.36
C PRO A 10 6.31 -13.83 -5.90
N ILE A 11 5.96 -12.89 -5.05
CA ILE A 11 5.74 -11.46 -5.33
C ILE A 11 6.64 -10.62 -4.43
N LEU A 12 6.78 -9.32 -4.74
CA LEU A 12 7.63 -8.39 -3.99
C LEU A 12 9.08 -8.90 -3.84
N ARG A 13 9.66 -9.42 -4.92
CA ARG A 13 10.96 -10.14 -4.90
C ARG A 13 12.15 -9.30 -4.43
N ALA A 14 12.05 -7.98 -4.51
CA ALA A 14 13.09 -7.06 -4.04
C ALA A 14 13.07 -6.84 -2.52
N SER A 15 12.09 -7.40 -1.81
CA SER A 15 11.95 -7.31 -0.34
C SER A 15 12.00 -8.70 0.27
N ALA A 16 13.13 -9.03 0.89
CA ALA A 16 13.29 -10.31 1.58
C ALA A 16 12.46 -10.33 2.87
N THR A 17 11.67 -11.37 3.05
CA THR A 17 10.95 -11.66 4.30
C THR A 17 11.60 -12.89 4.94
N GLY A 18 11.96 -12.80 6.21
CA GLY A 18 12.68 -13.87 6.89
C GLY A 18 12.24 -14.06 8.33
N GLU A 19 12.64 -15.17 8.89
CA GLU A 19 12.53 -15.49 10.32
C GLU A 19 13.90 -15.35 10.99
N LEU A 20 13.94 -14.67 12.13
CA LEU A 20 15.13 -14.55 12.96
C LEU A 20 15.03 -15.58 14.09
N VAL A 21 15.98 -16.51 14.13
CA VAL A 21 16.05 -17.54 15.18
C VAL A 21 17.17 -17.20 16.14
N PHE A 22 16.82 -17.06 17.43
CA PHE A 22 17.76 -16.78 18.52
C PHE A 22 17.83 -18.00 19.45
N ASP A 23 19.01 -18.58 19.60
CA ASP A 23 19.27 -19.70 20.53
C ASP A 23 20.30 -19.24 21.56
N ASN A 24 19.86 -19.03 22.80
CA ASN A 24 20.68 -18.62 23.94
C ASN A 24 21.63 -17.44 23.68
N VAL A 25 21.20 -16.48 22.85
CA VAL A 25 21.98 -15.29 22.51
C VAL A 25 22.03 -14.34 23.70
N LYS A 26 23.23 -14.09 24.21
CA LYS A 26 23.46 -13.11 25.28
C LYS A 26 23.54 -11.72 24.66
N VAL A 27 22.70 -10.81 25.13
CA VAL A 27 22.67 -9.40 24.71
C VAL A 27 23.06 -8.53 25.91
N PRO A 28 24.05 -7.64 25.80
CA PRO A 28 24.42 -6.71 26.86
C PRO A 28 23.23 -5.80 27.24
N LYS A 29 23.11 -5.48 28.53
CA LYS A 29 21.99 -4.69 29.06
C LYS A 29 21.93 -3.27 28.45
N GLU A 30 23.06 -2.71 28.10
CA GLU A 30 23.21 -1.40 27.45
C GLU A 30 22.65 -1.36 26.03
N ASN A 31 22.40 -2.52 25.41
CA ASN A 31 21.76 -2.61 24.09
C ASN A 31 20.22 -2.52 24.15
N ILE A 32 19.66 -2.38 25.35
CA ILE A 32 18.22 -2.14 25.51
C ILE A 32 17.90 -0.75 24.96
N LEU A 33 16.90 -0.66 24.07
CA LEU A 33 16.46 0.64 23.53
C LEU A 33 16.02 1.56 24.68
N PRO A 34 16.57 2.77 24.79
CA PRO A 34 16.21 3.72 25.84
C PRO A 34 14.77 4.20 25.66
N ASN A 35 14.10 4.51 26.78
CA ASN A 35 12.75 5.11 26.81
C ASN A 35 11.63 4.28 26.16
N VAL A 36 11.86 3.01 25.89
CA VAL A 36 10.88 2.08 25.26
C VAL A 36 10.58 0.95 26.21
N LYS A 37 9.29 0.68 26.43
CA LYS A 37 8.81 -0.48 27.20
C LYS A 37 7.72 -1.22 26.43
N GLY A 38 7.86 -2.55 26.31
CA GLY A 38 6.88 -3.42 25.69
C GLY A 38 6.62 -3.05 24.23
N LEU A 39 5.38 -3.22 23.77
CA LEU A 39 4.98 -3.03 22.38
C LEU A 39 4.95 -1.58 21.88
N LYS A 40 5.04 -0.59 22.78
CA LYS A 40 4.98 0.84 22.34
C LYS A 40 6.07 1.21 21.35
N GLY A 41 7.28 0.65 21.50
CA GLY A 41 8.38 0.89 20.58
C GLY A 41 8.08 0.39 19.17
N PRO A 42 7.87 -0.92 18.96
CA PRO A 42 7.53 -1.48 17.66
C PRO A 42 6.30 -0.82 17.03
N LEU A 43 5.22 -0.62 17.79
CA LEU A 43 3.99 0.01 17.28
C LEU A 43 4.21 1.47 16.86
N GLY A 44 5.11 2.21 17.52
CA GLY A 44 5.48 3.56 17.11
C GLY A 44 6.23 3.58 15.77
N CYS A 45 7.14 2.62 15.55
CA CYS A 45 7.82 2.43 14.26
C CYS A 45 6.82 2.07 13.14
N LEU A 46 5.91 1.13 13.42
CA LEU A 46 4.87 0.72 12.47
C LEU A 46 3.95 1.89 12.07
N THR A 47 3.61 2.78 13.00
CA THR A 47 2.79 3.97 12.70
C THR A 47 3.49 4.87 11.67
N LYS A 48 4.79 5.10 11.82
CA LYS A 48 5.58 5.88 10.84
C LYS A 48 5.72 5.17 9.50
N ALA A 49 6.00 3.87 9.53
CA ALA A 49 6.12 3.04 8.32
C ALA A 49 4.82 3.03 7.51
N ARG A 50 3.67 2.87 8.15
CA ARG A 50 2.35 2.89 7.52
C ARG A 50 2.05 4.18 6.74
N TYR A 51 2.48 5.32 7.26
CA TYR A 51 2.39 6.59 6.54
C TYR A 51 3.20 6.57 5.23
N GLY A 52 4.45 6.09 5.29
CA GLY A 52 5.28 5.92 4.08
C GLY A 52 4.69 4.95 3.07
N ILE A 53 4.12 3.82 3.55
CA ILE A 53 3.44 2.83 2.70
C ILE A 53 2.25 3.45 1.96
N ALA A 54 1.48 4.31 2.61
CA ALA A 54 0.35 4.99 1.97
C ALA A 54 0.80 5.83 0.76
N TRP A 55 1.90 6.56 0.86
CA TRP A 55 2.49 7.28 -0.28
C TRP A 55 3.03 6.34 -1.36
N GLY A 56 3.69 5.25 -0.97
CA GLY A 56 4.20 4.26 -1.92
C GLY A 56 3.08 3.59 -2.74
N ALA A 57 1.95 3.26 -2.10
CA ALA A 57 0.78 2.70 -2.77
C ALA A 57 0.18 3.69 -3.79
N ILE A 58 0.06 4.99 -3.42
CA ILE A 58 -0.41 6.02 -4.34
C ILE A 58 0.56 6.18 -5.52
N GLY A 59 1.87 6.10 -5.29
CA GLY A 59 2.87 6.13 -6.37
C GLY A 59 2.66 5.01 -7.38
N ALA A 60 2.40 3.79 -6.93
CA ALA A 60 2.08 2.66 -7.80
C ALA A 60 0.77 2.88 -8.59
N ALA A 61 -0.26 3.46 -7.94
CA ALA A 61 -1.51 3.82 -8.61
C ALA A 61 -1.30 4.86 -9.71
N MET A 62 -0.50 5.89 -9.45
CA MET A 62 -0.18 6.95 -10.41
C MET A 62 0.56 6.40 -11.63
N ASP A 63 1.54 5.51 -11.43
CA ASP A 63 2.27 4.86 -12.52
C ASP A 63 1.34 4.01 -13.38
N CYS A 64 0.51 3.17 -12.77
CA CYS A 64 -0.47 2.36 -13.49
C CYS A 64 -1.51 3.21 -14.25
N TYR A 65 -1.97 4.31 -13.65
CA TYR A 65 -2.86 5.26 -14.31
C TYR A 65 -2.21 5.90 -15.54
N HIS A 66 -0.98 6.37 -15.41
CA HIS A 66 -0.25 6.99 -16.51
C HIS A 66 -0.06 6.02 -17.67
N ILE A 67 0.38 4.81 -17.39
CA ILE A 67 0.54 3.74 -18.40
C ILE A 67 -0.79 3.45 -19.10
N ALA A 68 -1.89 3.28 -18.34
CA ALA A 68 -3.20 3.01 -18.93
C ALA A 68 -3.70 4.17 -19.79
N LEU A 69 -3.46 5.40 -19.36
CA LEU A 69 -3.82 6.61 -20.09
C LEU A 69 -3.08 6.67 -21.45
N GLU A 70 -1.75 6.55 -21.45
CA GLU A 70 -0.96 6.65 -22.68
C GLU A 70 -1.26 5.45 -23.60
N TYR A 71 -1.31 4.23 -23.09
CA TYR A 71 -1.72 3.06 -23.87
C TYR A 71 -3.10 3.26 -24.51
N SER A 72 -4.06 3.85 -23.80
CA SER A 72 -5.41 4.07 -24.33
C SER A 72 -5.49 5.10 -25.46
N LYS A 73 -4.55 6.04 -25.51
CA LYS A 73 -4.43 7.02 -26.60
C LYS A 73 -3.80 6.43 -27.87
N GLU A 74 -2.89 5.48 -27.70
CA GLU A 74 -2.10 4.89 -28.80
C GLU A 74 -2.76 3.65 -29.40
N ARG A 75 -3.37 2.80 -28.56
CA ARG A 75 -3.97 1.53 -28.98
C ARG A 75 -5.21 1.75 -29.81
N ILE A 76 -5.17 1.31 -31.07
CA ILE A 76 -6.30 1.38 -31.99
C ILE A 76 -7.12 0.08 -31.92
N GLN A 77 -8.43 0.19 -31.74
CA GLN A 77 -9.43 -0.88 -31.86
C GLN A 77 -10.70 -0.29 -32.49
N PHE A 78 -11.35 -1.05 -33.33
CA PHE A 78 -12.56 -0.59 -34.01
C PHE A 78 -12.37 0.76 -34.75
N GLY A 79 -11.18 0.96 -35.33
CA GLY A 79 -10.86 2.11 -36.15
C GLY A 79 -10.51 3.40 -35.40
N ARG A 80 -10.36 3.38 -34.05
CA ARG A 80 -10.01 4.57 -33.24
C ARG A 80 -9.25 4.18 -31.96
N PRO A 81 -8.57 5.15 -31.31
CA PRO A 81 -7.96 4.94 -30.01
C PRO A 81 -8.98 4.43 -28.97
N ILE A 82 -8.57 3.44 -28.18
CA ILE A 82 -9.48 2.84 -27.17
C ILE A 82 -9.89 3.86 -26.10
N GLY A 83 -9.07 4.85 -25.80
CA GLY A 83 -9.40 5.97 -24.91
C GLY A 83 -10.57 6.83 -25.38
N GLY A 84 -10.99 6.69 -26.65
CA GLY A 84 -12.19 7.33 -27.18
C GLY A 84 -13.51 6.62 -26.84
N PHE A 85 -13.47 5.44 -26.18
CA PHE A 85 -14.69 4.72 -25.79
C PHE A 85 -15.11 5.10 -24.35
N GLN A 86 -16.41 5.26 -24.15
CA GLN A 86 -16.97 5.75 -22.90
C GLN A 86 -16.57 4.91 -21.68
N LEU A 87 -16.50 3.57 -21.80
CA LEU A 87 -16.10 2.70 -20.69
C LEU A 87 -14.63 2.89 -20.29
N GLN A 88 -13.76 3.22 -21.23
CA GLN A 88 -12.36 3.53 -20.92
C GLN A 88 -12.23 4.91 -20.28
N GLN A 89 -12.94 5.90 -20.81
CA GLN A 89 -12.98 7.25 -20.23
C GLN A 89 -13.54 7.23 -18.81
N LYS A 90 -14.58 6.44 -18.55
CA LYS A 90 -15.14 6.25 -17.20
C LYS A 90 -14.05 5.76 -16.23
N LYS A 91 -13.32 4.70 -16.58
CA LYS A 91 -12.26 4.16 -15.73
C LYS A 91 -11.16 5.20 -15.47
N LEU A 92 -10.69 5.90 -16.49
CA LEU A 92 -9.67 6.94 -16.33
C LEU A 92 -10.14 8.08 -15.43
N ALA A 93 -11.40 8.51 -15.56
CA ALA A 93 -11.98 9.55 -14.71
C ALA A 93 -12.10 9.09 -13.25
N GLU A 94 -12.51 7.85 -13.01
CA GLU A 94 -12.58 7.26 -11.67
C GLU A 94 -11.19 7.12 -11.06
N MET A 95 -10.20 6.59 -11.80
CA MET A 95 -8.82 6.46 -11.34
C MET A 95 -8.23 7.79 -10.89
N VAL A 96 -8.29 8.85 -11.72
CA VAL A 96 -7.71 10.15 -11.37
C VAL A 96 -8.42 10.78 -10.17
N THR A 97 -9.73 10.58 -10.05
CA THR A 97 -10.51 11.05 -8.90
C THR A 97 -10.06 10.37 -7.61
N GLU A 98 -9.94 9.04 -7.60
CA GLU A 98 -9.52 8.29 -6.42
C GLU A 98 -8.05 8.57 -6.04
N ILE A 99 -7.16 8.72 -7.02
CA ILE A 99 -5.76 9.16 -6.78
C ILE A 99 -5.77 10.53 -6.08
N THR A 100 -6.52 11.48 -6.60
CA THR A 100 -6.59 12.85 -6.03
C THR A 100 -7.10 12.82 -4.58
N LYS A 101 -8.16 12.08 -4.30
CA LYS A 101 -8.70 11.90 -2.95
C LYS A 101 -7.67 11.28 -2.01
N ALA A 102 -6.98 10.23 -2.45
CA ALA A 102 -5.96 9.57 -1.65
C ALA A 102 -4.74 10.47 -1.38
N GLN A 103 -4.30 11.26 -2.37
CA GLN A 103 -3.24 12.26 -2.19
C GLN A 103 -3.62 13.33 -1.16
N LEU A 104 -4.84 13.88 -1.25
CA LEU A 104 -5.33 14.89 -0.31
C LEU A 104 -5.43 14.33 1.12
N LEU A 105 -5.91 13.09 1.27
CA LEU A 105 -5.96 12.41 2.56
C LEU A 105 -4.56 12.26 3.17
N ASN A 106 -3.59 11.79 2.38
CA ASN A 106 -2.21 11.61 2.85
C ASN A 106 -1.49 12.95 3.10
N TRP A 107 -1.74 13.95 2.29
CA TRP A 107 -1.21 15.29 2.53
C TRP A 107 -1.74 15.87 3.86
N ARG A 108 -3.04 15.75 4.11
CA ARG A 108 -3.62 16.17 5.39
C ARG A 108 -3.04 15.38 6.56
N LEU A 109 -2.86 14.07 6.40
CA LEU A 109 -2.22 13.23 7.41
C LEU A 109 -0.79 13.70 7.72
N GLY A 110 0.00 14.02 6.70
CA GLY A 110 1.36 14.57 6.85
C GLY A 110 1.38 15.89 7.62
N THR A 111 0.42 16.78 7.35
CA THR A 111 0.25 18.03 8.11
C THR A 111 -0.01 17.73 9.60
N LEU A 112 -0.92 16.81 9.90
CA LEU A 112 -1.20 16.40 11.29
C LEU A 112 0.01 15.76 11.97
N MET A 113 0.82 14.99 11.23
CA MET A 113 2.07 14.42 11.76
C MET A 113 3.07 15.52 12.13
N ASN A 114 3.25 16.52 11.29
CA ASN A 114 4.14 17.66 11.55
C ASN A 114 3.67 18.50 12.76
N GLU A 115 2.36 18.59 12.97
CA GLU A 115 1.76 19.26 14.12
C GLU A 115 1.74 18.40 15.40
N GLY A 116 2.16 17.13 15.34
CA GLY A 116 2.10 16.18 16.47
C GLY A 116 0.68 15.79 16.88
N LYS A 117 -0.32 15.97 16.00
CA LYS A 117 -1.74 15.75 16.26
C LYS A 117 -2.31 14.47 15.64
N VAL A 118 -1.47 13.68 14.96
CA VAL A 118 -1.91 12.44 14.29
C VAL A 118 -2.27 11.35 15.30
N THR A 119 -3.32 10.60 15.01
CA THR A 119 -3.69 9.40 15.76
C THR A 119 -3.31 8.12 14.98
N PRO A 120 -3.06 6.99 15.68
CA PRO A 120 -2.82 5.70 15.00
C PRO A 120 -3.99 5.28 14.09
N ALA A 121 -5.23 5.61 14.45
CA ALA A 121 -6.42 5.32 13.66
C ALA A 121 -6.43 6.10 12.32
N GLN A 122 -6.04 7.36 12.34
CA GLN A 122 -5.92 8.17 11.13
C GLN A 122 -4.86 7.61 10.18
N VAL A 123 -3.71 7.14 10.70
CA VAL A 123 -2.67 6.48 9.90
C VAL A 123 -3.18 5.16 9.33
N SER A 124 -3.90 4.36 10.12
CA SER A 124 -4.54 3.11 9.68
C SER A 124 -5.55 3.36 8.56
N MET A 125 -6.40 4.36 8.70
CA MET A 125 -7.37 4.76 7.69
C MET A 125 -6.68 5.16 6.38
N ALA A 126 -5.63 5.96 6.43
CA ALA A 126 -4.90 6.41 5.25
C ALA A 126 -4.15 5.27 4.54
N LYS A 127 -3.44 4.40 5.30
CA LYS A 127 -2.76 3.22 4.72
C LYS A 127 -3.76 2.31 4.03
N ARG A 128 -4.87 1.97 4.69
CA ARG A 128 -5.91 1.12 4.12
C ARG A 128 -6.50 1.73 2.85
N ASN A 129 -6.91 3.00 2.89
CA ASN A 129 -7.49 3.68 1.73
C ASN A 129 -6.52 3.71 0.54
N ALA A 130 -5.26 4.11 0.76
CA ALA A 130 -4.27 4.19 -0.31
C ALA A 130 -3.99 2.82 -0.95
N CYS A 131 -3.88 1.76 -0.14
CA CYS A 131 -3.64 0.40 -0.64
C CYS A 131 -4.84 -0.12 -1.45
N GLU A 132 -6.07 0.07 -0.97
CA GLU A 132 -7.30 -0.32 -1.68
C GLU A 132 -7.43 0.43 -3.01
N THR A 133 -7.28 1.75 -2.98
CA THR A 133 -7.29 2.58 -4.18
C THR A 133 -6.26 2.10 -5.21
N ALA A 134 -5.02 1.86 -4.78
CA ALA A 134 -3.96 1.40 -5.67
C ALA A 134 -4.26 0.02 -6.26
N THR A 135 -4.76 -0.92 -5.47
CA THR A 135 -5.12 -2.27 -5.93
C THR A 135 -6.21 -2.22 -7.00
N ASN A 136 -7.24 -1.41 -6.78
CA ASN A 136 -8.34 -1.27 -7.74
C ASN A 136 -7.86 -0.60 -9.04
N ILE A 137 -7.06 0.45 -8.95
CA ILE A 137 -6.49 1.13 -10.12
C ILE A 137 -5.57 0.21 -10.92
N CYS A 138 -4.71 -0.55 -10.26
CA CYS A 138 -3.84 -1.51 -10.95
C CYS A 138 -4.64 -2.60 -11.69
N ARG A 139 -5.73 -3.10 -11.10
CA ARG A 139 -6.62 -4.07 -11.75
C ARG A 139 -7.31 -3.49 -12.98
N ASP A 140 -7.81 -2.26 -12.88
CA ASP A 140 -8.43 -1.56 -14.00
C ASP A 140 -7.44 -1.24 -15.10
N ALA A 141 -6.24 -0.75 -14.76
CA ALA A 141 -5.16 -0.52 -15.72
C ALA A 141 -4.77 -1.81 -16.43
N ARG A 142 -4.56 -2.92 -15.68
CA ARG A 142 -4.28 -4.22 -16.27
C ARG A 142 -5.40 -4.64 -17.25
N GLN A 143 -6.66 -4.42 -16.88
CA GLN A 143 -7.79 -4.75 -17.75
C GLN A 143 -7.83 -3.88 -19.02
N MET A 144 -7.53 -2.58 -18.91
CA MET A 144 -7.48 -1.66 -20.04
C MET A 144 -6.40 -2.03 -21.07
N LEU A 145 -5.27 -2.55 -20.61
CA LEU A 145 -4.19 -3.03 -21.49
C LEU A 145 -4.51 -4.38 -22.14
N GLY A 146 -5.58 -5.08 -21.75
CA GLY A 146 -5.94 -6.39 -22.28
C GLY A 146 -4.84 -7.43 -22.10
N GLY A 147 -4.44 -8.13 -23.18
CA GLY A 147 -3.36 -9.12 -23.15
C GLY A 147 -2.01 -8.51 -22.78
N MET A 148 -1.73 -7.27 -23.17
CA MET A 148 -0.50 -6.58 -22.79
C MET A 148 -0.40 -6.32 -21.28
N GLY A 149 -1.52 -6.21 -20.59
CA GLY A 149 -1.56 -5.99 -19.14
C GLY A 149 -1.11 -7.18 -18.29
N ILE A 150 -0.90 -8.36 -18.88
CA ILE A 150 -0.39 -9.56 -18.19
C ILE A 150 1.00 -9.99 -18.68
N THR A 151 1.62 -9.20 -19.55
CA THR A 151 3.00 -9.41 -20.02
C THR A 151 3.99 -8.66 -19.15
N GLY A 152 5.29 -8.93 -19.34
CA GLY A 152 6.37 -8.18 -18.71
C GLY A 152 6.69 -6.85 -19.35
N GLU A 153 6.06 -6.50 -20.49
CA GLU A 153 6.30 -5.28 -21.25
C GLU A 153 5.86 -4.01 -20.51
N TYR A 154 4.81 -4.16 -19.69
CA TYR A 154 4.27 -3.09 -18.85
C TYR A 154 4.36 -3.47 -17.37
N PRO A 155 4.76 -2.54 -16.48
CA PRO A 155 4.93 -2.83 -15.05
C PRO A 155 3.61 -3.02 -14.28
N VAL A 156 2.47 -2.85 -14.91
CA VAL A 156 1.14 -2.88 -14.27
C VAL A 156 0.92 -4.19 -13.50
N MET A 157 1.22 -5.34 -14.11
CA MET A 157 1.07 -6.65 -13.44
C MET A 157 2.03 -6.79 -12.26
N ARG A 158 3.26 -6.25 -12.35
CA ARG A 158 4.21 -6.21 -11.23
C ARG A 158 3.67 -5.39 -10.06
N HIS A 159 3.10 -4.21 -10.31
CA HIS A 159 2.48 -3.39 -9.27
C HIS A 159 1.29 -4.12 -8.65
N MET A 160 0.43 -4.74 -9.47
CA MET A 160 -0.71 -5.50 -8.98
C MET A 160 -0.29 -6.63 -8.03
N MET A 161 0.71 -7.43 -8.42
CA MET A 161 1.24 -8.51 -7.58
C MET A 161 1.89 -7.97 -6.28
N ASN A 162 2.68 -6.90 -6.37
CA ASN A 162 3.33 -6.31 -5.21
C ASN A 162 2.32 -5.74 -4.21
N LEU A 163 1.22 -5.17 -4.69
CA LEU A 163 0.17 -4.61 -3.83
C LEU A 163 -0.53 -5.69 -2.99
N GLU A 164 -0.58 -6.95 -3.41
CA GLU A 164 -1.07 -8.05 -2.57
C GLU A 164 -0.20 -8.22 -1.29
N SER A 165 1.11 -7.97 -1.38
CA SER A 165 1.96 -7.90 -0.19
C SER A 165 1.69 -6.62 0.61
N VAL A 166 1.51 -5.49 -0.06
CA VAL A 166 1.31 -4.17 0.59
C VAL A 166 0.00 -4.11 1.39
N ILE A 167 -1.08 -4.75 0.91
CA ILE A 167 -2.34 -4.85 1.68
C ILE A 167 -2.22 -5.80 2.88
N THR A 168 -1.22 -6.69 2.86
CA THR A 168 -1.03 -7.75 3.87
C THR A 168 -0.10 -7.33 5.00
N TYR A 169 1.05 -6.73 4.67
CA TYR A 169 2.05 -6.38 5.67
C TYR A 169 1.75 -5.07 6.41
N GLU A 170 2.48 -4.82 7.51
CA GLU A 170 2.34 -3.61 8.35
C GLU A 170 0.91 -3.42 8.93
N GLY A 171 0.23 -4.52 9.13
CA GLY A 171 -1.18 -4.61 9.45
C GLY A 171 -2.01 -4.89 8.21
N THR A 172 -2.78 -5.98 8.28
CA THR A 172 -3.69 -6.35 7.19
C THR A 172 -4.79 -5.31 7.02
N HIS A 173 -5.42 -5.33 5.86
CA HIS A 173 -6.55 -4.46 5.55
C HIS A 173 -7.63 -4.50 6.65
N ASP A 174 -7.99 -5.69 7.12
CA ASP A 174 -9.00 -5.89 8.16
C ASP A 174 -8.57 -5.35 9.53
N ILE A 175 -7.29 -5.52 9.90
CA ILE A 175 -6.76 -4.94 11.15
C ILE A 175 -6.89 -3.41 11.13
N HIS A 176 -6.67 -2.76 10.00
CA HIS A 176 -6.85 -1.31 9.87
C HIS A 176 -8.31 -0.88 9.96
N LEU A 177 -9.26 -1.71 9.47
CA LEU A 177 -10.69 -1.50 9.67
C LEU A 177 -11.04 -1.57 11.17
N LEU A 178 -10.56 -2.61 11.87
CA LEU A 178 -10.80 -2.77 13.30
C LEU A 178 -10.23 -1.60 14.11
N ILE A 179 -9.00 -1.15 13.83
CA ILE A 179 -8.39 0.00 14.51
C ILE A 179 -9.23 1.26 14.29
N THR A 180 -9.68 1.51 13.06
CA THR A 180 -10.51 2.68 12.74
C THR A 180 -11.90 2.56 13.39
N GLY A 181 -12.50 1.36 13.34
CA GLY A 181 -13.80 1.07 13.97
C GLY A 181 -13.79 1.29 15.47
N MET A 182 -12.75 0.83 16.17
CA MET A 182 -12.55 1.08 17.60
C MET A 182 -12.46 2.57 17.91
N ASP A 183 -11.72 3.32 17.10
CA ASP A 183 -11.53 4.75 17.33
C ASP A 183 -12.84 5.53 17.22
N VAL A 184 -13.68 5.21 16.22
CA VAL A 184 -14.95 5.92 16.00
C VAL A 184 -16.07 5.46 16.94
N THR A 185 -16.03 4.23 17.44
CA THR A 185 -17.08 3.69 18.31
C THR A 185 -16.75 3.77 19.80
N GLY A 186 -15.47 3.87 20.13
CA GLY A 186 -14.97 3.72 21.51
C GLY A 186 -15.06 2.28 22.07
N LEU A 187 -15.46 1.29 21.24
CA LEU A 187 -15.63 -0.10 21.64
C LEU A 187 -14.47 -0.96 21.13
N ASN A 188 -13.98 -1.88 21.97
CA ASN A 188 -12.88 -2.77 21.62
C ASN A 188 -13.32 -3.81 20.57
N ALA A 189 -12.64 -3.84 19.42
CA ALA A 189 -12.92 -4.76 18.33
C ALA A 189 -12.11 -6.08 18.40
N PHE A 190 -11.16 -6.19 19.33
CA PHE A 190 -10.26 -7.36 19.44
C PHE A 190 -10.62 -8.32 20.58
N LYS A 191 -11.70 -8.06 21.30
CA LYS A 191 -12.18 -8.88 22.43
C LYS A 191 -13.69 -9.09 22.33
#